data_9329d7b391f08796f0e1c6ce60960e32
#
_entry.id   9329d7b391f08796f0e1c6ce60960e32
#
_cell.length_a   1.000
_cell.length_b   1.000
_cell.length_c   1.000
_cell.angle_alpha   90.00
_cell.angle_beta   90.00
_cell.angle_gamma   90.00
#
_symmetry.space_group_name_H-M   'P 1'
#
loop_
_entity.id
_entity.type
_entity.pdbx_description
1 polymer ?
#
loop_
_entity_poly.entity_id
_entity_poly.type
_entity_poly.pdbx_seq_one_letter_code
_entity_poly.pdbx_strand_id
1 'polypeptide(L)'
;DSVLTVVSPIEDTPAFKVGIKPLDKIIKIEDESTLDMTLQDAVSRLRGETGSPVNITIYRDSFKAPKEFTIVRDIIKVRSVIKKRYKKDIGYIKIRSFSKNTSLDLDSSLSELNEEGITKLILDLRNNPGGLLNQAVEVTDRFLNRENLIVYTKGRSDEQNMRFTSHDKVAGVSYPLIILVNGGSASASEIVAGALQDLNRAVILGTPTFGKGSVQTIIPLSDGSALRLTTARYYTPSGRVIQENGIQPDIIIDRTPVDELKKDGKKEEEPKEKTRLRRFLREKDLKKHLKGKTSIGDVEQESEKEFVEEAAEVAENIINEDLLKDNQLQQAVSLLSGWGGMKKMFKNLQVPTPNTNSQISMK
;
A
#
# COMPACT_ATOMS: atom_id res chain seq x y z
N ASP A 1 18.93 14.68 5.75
CA ASP A 1 18.95 16.01 6.37
C ASP A 1 18.16 15.93 7.66
N SER A 2 18.81 15.87 8.81
CA SER A 2 18.36 15.63 10.19
C SER A 2 17.07 16.35 10.68
N VAL A 3 16.04 16.44 9.84
CA VAL A 3 14.78 17.10 10.16
C VAL A 3 13.69 16.04 10.36
N LEU A 4 13.02 16.10 11.51
CA LEU A 4 11.91 15.21 11.85
C LEU A 4 10.75 15.45 10.87
N THR A 5 10.44 14.44 10.05
CA THR A 5 9.45 14.56 8.98
C THR A 5 8.33 13.54 9.16
N VAL A 6 7.08 13.99 8.99
CA VAL A 6 5.90 13.14 9.01
C VAL A 6 5.84 12.33 7.72
N VAL A 7 5.96 11.01 7.79
CA VAL A 7 5.77 10.13 6.64
C VAL A 7 4.29 10.13 6.22
N SER A 8 3.40 9.82 7.16
CA SER A 8 1.95 9.93 7.00
C SER A 8 1.28 10.00 8.37
N PRO A 9 0.34 10.91 8.61
CA PRO A 9 -0.50 10.85 9.80
C PRO A 9 -1.46 9.67 9.69
N ILE A 10 -1.68 8.98 10.80
CA ILE A 10 -2.66 7.89 10.85
C ILE A 10 -4.07 8.51 10.83
N GLU A 11 -4.91 8.07 9.91
CA GLU A 11 -6.29 8.55 9.76
C GLU A 11 -7.09 8.40 11.08
N ASP A 12 -8.02 9.31 11.35
CA ASP A 12 -8.87 9.40 12.54
C ASP A 12 -8.15 9.70 13.86
N THR A 13 -6.81 9.84 13.86
CA THR A 13 -6.04 10.21 15.06
C THR A 13 -6.09 11.72 15.33
N PRO A 14 -5.77 12.16 16.55
CA PRO A 14 -5.69 13.59 16.87
C PRO A 14 -4.81 14.39 15.92
N ALA A 15 -3.63 13.88 15.56
CA ALA A 15 -2.73 14.52 14.60
C ALA A 15 -3.37 14.70 13.21
N PHE A 16 -4.10 13.69 12.74
CA PHE A 16 -4.82 13.76 11.46
C PHE A 16 -5.94 14.80 11.51
N LYS A 17 -6.73 14.82 12.61
CA LYS A 17 -7.87 15.75 12.80
C LYS A 17 -7.46 17.21 12.84
N VAL A 18 -6.30 17.55 13.40
CA VAL A 18 -5.78 18.94 13.39
C VAL A 18 -5.14 19.33 12.05
N GLY A 19 -5.07 18.42 11.07
CA GLY A 19 -4.64 18.71 9.72
C GLY A 19 -3.14 18.56 9.47
N ILE A 20 -2.45 17.73 10.23
CA ILE A 20 -1.09 17.27 9.92
C ILE A 20 -1.14 16.47 8.60
N LYS A 21 -0.15 16.67 7.74
CA LYS A 21 -0.09 16.05 6.41
C LYS A 21 1.22 15.28 6.20
N PRO A 22 1.26 14.34 5.24
CA PRO A 22 2.51 13.76 4.80
C PRO A 22 3.51 14.83 4.37
N LEU A 23 4.79 14.59 4.66
CA LEU A 23 5.94 15.48 4.38
C LEU A 23 5.99 16.76 5.22
N ASP A 24 5.10 16.95 6.20
CA ASP A 24 5.24 18.01 7.18
C ASP A 24 6.55 17.85 7.95
N LYS A 25 7.29 18.93 8.11
CA LYS A 25 8.51 18.97 8.90
C LYS A 25 8.19 19.52 10.29
N ILE A 26 8.37 18.70 11.31
CA ILE A 26 8.20 19.13 12.70
C ILE A 26 9.50 19.83 13.10
N ILE A 27 9.47 21.16 13.28
CA ILE A 27 10.64 21.97 13.61
C ILE A 27 10.75 22.29 15.08
N LYS A 28 9.62 22.20 15.83
CA LYS A 28 9.60 22.30 17.30
C LYS A 28 8.56 21.34 17.89
N ILE A 29 8.83 20.85 19.08
CA ILE A 29 7.89 20.18 19.98
C ILE A 29 7.90 20.97 21.27
N GLU A 30 6.75 21.53 21.67
CA GLU A 30 6.66 22.61 22.65
C GLU A 30 7.62 23.75 22.23
N ASP A 31 8.46 24.23 23.13
CA ASP A 31 9.43 25.28 22.84
C ASP A 31 10.78 24.76 22.34
N GLU A 32 10.98 23.43 22.28
CA GLU A 32 12.26 22.82 21.93
C GLU A 32 12.40 22.58 20.42
N SER A 33 13.55 22.97 19.85
CA SER A 33 13.89 22.70 18.44
C SER A 33 14.12 21.20 18.23
N THR A 34 13.60 20.65 17.11
CA THR A 34 13.80 19.24 16.73
C THR A 34 15.07 18.99 15.94
N LEU A 35 15.86 20.03 15.64
CA LEU A 35 17.00 19.94 14.72
C LEU A 35 18.07 18.93 15.18
N ASP A 36 18.31 18.86 16.49
CA ASP A 36 19.31 17.97 17.12
C ASP A 36 18.66 16.83 17.92
N MET A 37 17.33 16.67 17.83
CA MET A 37 16.64 15.60 18.52
C MET A 37 16.83 14.25 17.82
N THR A 38 17.07 13.21 18.61
CA THR A 38 16.90 11.85 18.09
C THR A 38 15.42 11.54 17.91
N LEU A 39 15.10 10.55 17.07
CA LEU A 39 13.71 10.10 16.92
C LEU A 39 13.10 9.64 18.25
N GLN A 40 13.92 9.04 19.14
CA GLN A 40 13.49 8.59 20.46
C GLN A 40 13.13 9.78 21.36
N ASP A 41 13.92 10.84 21.34
CA ASP A 41 13.65 12.06 22.10
C ASP A 41 12.34 12.72 21.63
N ALA A 42 12.16 12.85 20.32
CA ALA A 42 10.93 13.38 19.76
C ALA A 42 9.69 12.53 20.15
N VAL A 43 9.80 11.20 20.08
CA VAL A 43 8.71 10.30 20.49
C VAL A 43 8.39 10.44 21.97
N SER A 44 9.40 10.55 22.83
CA SER A 44 9.17 10.72 24.28
C SER A 44 8.44 12.02 24.61
N ARG A 45 8.71 13.11 23.90
CA ARG A 45 8.04 14.42 24.09
C ARG A 45 6.63 14.44 23.50
N LEU A 46 6.43 13.78 22.36
CA LEU A 46 5.11 13.68 21.74
C LEU A 46 4.15 12.81 22.57
N ARG A 47 4.65 11.78 23.25
CA ARG A 47 3.87 10.95 24.17
C ARG A 47 3.59 11.69 25.49
N GLY A 48 2.52 11.29 26.16
CA GLY A 48 2.13 11.83 27.46
C GLY A 48 0.77 11.30 27.89
N GLU A 49 0.24 11.86 28.96
CA GLU A 49 -1.07 11.48 29.50
C GLU A 49 -2.19 11.77 28.53
N THR A 50 -3.15 10.85 28.43
CA THR A 50 -4.36 11.02 27.63
C THR A 50 -5.12 12.28 28.05
N GLY A 51 -5.52 13.10 27.08
CA GLY A 51 -6.20 14.36 27.31
C GLY A 51 -5.27 15.56 27.49
N SER A 52 -3.97 15.35 27.71
CA SER A 52 -3.01 16.46 27.78
C SER A 52 -2.68 17.02 26.39
N PRO A 53 -2.50 18.34 26.24
CA PRO A 53 -2.09 18.93 24.97
C PRO A 53 -0.60 18.73 24.70
N VAL A 54 -0.19 18.75 23.45
CA VAL A 54 1.18 18.95 22.98
C VAL A 54 1.17 19.90 21.80
N ASN A 55 2.03 20.91 21.82
CA ASN A 55 2.19 21.86 20.74
C ASN A 55 3.34 21.44 19.83
N ILE A 56 3.11 21.45 18.54
CA ILE A 56 4.15 21.21 17.53
C ILE A 56 4.17 22.33 16.51
N THR A 57 5.36 22.78 16.13
CA THR A 57 5.52 23.76 15.05
C THR A 57 5.89 23.02 13.77
N ILE A 58 5.08 23.24 12.75
CA ILE A 58 5.20 22.59 11.43
C ILE A 58 5.69 23.60 10.39
N TYR A 59 6.72 23.19 9.66
CA TYR A 59 7.05 23.79 8.37
C TYR A 59 6.46 22.94 7.24
N ARG A 60 5.73 23.57 6.33
CA ARG A 60 5.14 22.98 5.13
C ARG A 60 5.35 23.95 3.97
N ASP A 61 5.75 23.45 2.79
CA ASP A 61 6.07 24.31 1.64
C ASP A 61 4.92 25.24 1.21
N SER A 62 3.67 24.85 1.50
CA SER A 62 2.50 25.67 1.22
C SER A 62 2.24 26.79 2.26
N PHE A 63 2.98 26.83 3.35
CA PHE A 63 2.83 27.85 4.39
C PHE A 63 3.78 29.02 4.14
N LYS A 64 3.29 30.25 4.36
CA LYS A 64 4.14 31.46 4.29
C LYS A 64 5.15 31.55 5.42
N ALA A 65 4.84 30.95 6.58
CA ALA A 65 5.66 30.85 7.77
C ALA A 65 5.32 29.55 8.51
N PRO A 66 6.22 29.02 9.39
CA PRO A 66 5.91 27.89 10.25
C PRO A 66 4.63 28.13 11.06
N LYS A 67 3.82 27.07 11.22
CA LYS A 67 2.53 27.15 11.91
C LYS A 67 2.51 26.18 13.09
N GLU A 68 1.98 26.65 14.22
CA GLU A 68 1.77 25.86 15.41
C GLU A 68 0.46 25.07 15.34
N PHE A 69 0.50 23.82 15.83
CA PHE A 69 -0.63 22.91 15.96
C PHE A 69 -0.67 22.33 17.35
N THR A 70 -1.79 22.49 18.04
CA THR A 70 -2.04 21.86 19.34
C THR A 70 -2.73 20.52 19.12
N ILE A 71 -2.12 19.43 19.57
CA ILE A 71 -2.65 18.08 19.49
C ILE A 71 -3.02 17.63 20.90
N VAL A 72 -4.27 17.27 21.11
CA VAL A 72 -4.70 16.66 22.38
C VAL A 72 -4.37 15.17 22.31
N ARG A 73 -3.54 14.69 23.23
CA ARG A 73 -3.11 13.28 23.29
C ARG A 73 -4.29 12.37 23.59
N ASP A 74 -4.33 11.23 22.92
CA ASP A 74 -5.39 10.24 23.08
C ASP A 74 -4.81 8.83 22.96
N ILE A 75 -5.56 7.84 23.44
CA ILE A 75 -5.24 6.43 23.20
C ILE A 75 -5.53 6.12 21.74
N ILE A 76 -4.46 5.97 20.96
CA ILE A 76 -4.58 5.71 19.53
C ILE A 76 -5.01 4.25 19.31
N LYS A 77 -6.33 4.04 19.24
CA LYS A 77 -6.94 2.76 18.84
C LYS A 77 -7.02 2.71 17.33
N VAL A 78 -5.95 2.34 16.68
CA VAL A 78 -5.94 2.18 15.22
C VAL A 78 -6.62 0.87 14.88
N ARG A 79 -7.84 0.92 14.30
CA ARG A 79 -8.38 -0.24 13.61
C ARG A 79 -7.51 -0.51 12.39
N SER A 80 -6.92 -1.70 12.34
CA SER A 80 -6.04 -2.08 11.22
C SER A 80 -6.81 -2.26 9.92
N VAL A 81 -8.10 -2.59 10.00
CA VAL A 81 -8.97 -2.83 8.86
C VAL A 81 -10.22 -1.94 8.94
N ILE A 82 -10.59 -1.35 7.80
CA ILE A 82 -11.83 -0.60 7.62
C ILE A 82 -12.54 -1.19 6.42
N LYS A 83 -13.85 -1.39 6.53
CA LYS A 83 -14.70 -1.82 5.42
C LYS A 83 -15.66 -0.73 4.99
N LYS A 84 -16.01 -0.73 3.71
CA LYS A 84 -17.10 0.05 3.09
C LYS A 84 -17.72 -0.78 1.96
N ARG A 85 -18.90 -0.40 1.50
CA ARG A 85 -19.51 -0.95 0.29
C ARG A 85 -19.75 0.17 -0.71
N TYR A 86 -19.31 -0.05 -1.95
CA TYR A 86 -19.57 0.81 -3.08
C TYR A 86 -20.49 0.09 -4.05
N LYS A 87 -21.55 0.77 -4.51
CA LYS A 87 -22.60 0.13 -5.29
C LYS A 87 -23.21 -1.08 -4.51
N LYS A 88 -24.01 -1.91 -5.18
CA LYS A 88 -24.66 -3.05 -4.52
C LYS A 88 -23.74 -4.25 -4.31
N ASP A 89 -22.67 -4.37 -5.11
CA ASP A 89 -21.89 -5.60 -5.27
C ASP A 89 -20.38 -5.45 -5.13
N ILE A 90 -19.88 -4.25 -4.83
CA ILE A 90 -18.45 -3.98 -4.68
C ILE A 90 -18.12 -3.70 -3.21
N GLY A 91 -17.40 -4.63 -2.59
CA GLY A 91 -16.79 -4.42 -1.27
C GLY A 91 -15.48 -3.63 -1.36
N TYR A 92 -15.21 -2.86 -0.34
CA TYR A 92 -13.95 -2.13 -0.16
C TYR A 92 -13.42 -2.43 1.23
N ILE A 93 -12.17 -2.85 1.29
CA ILE A 93 -11.44 -3.05 2.53
C ILE A 93 -10.14 -2.28 2.46
N LYS A 94 -9.90 -1.42 3.46
CA LYS A 94 -8.62 -0.73 3.62
C LYS A 94 -7.87 -1.34 4.79
N ILE A 95 -6.63 -1.78 4.55
CA ILE A 95 -5.68 -2.19 5.59
C ILE A 95 -4.70 -1.04 5.82
N ARG A 96 -4.74 -0.45 7.02
CA ARG A 96 -3.89 0.69 7.40
C ARG A 96 -2.49 0.27 7.84
N SER A 97 -2.38 -0.89 8.48
CA SER A 97 -1.13 -1.49 8.93
C SER A 97 -1.31 -2.97 9.22
N PHE A 98 -0.23 -3.74 9.23
CA PHE A 98 -0.25 -5.16 9.55
C PHE A 98 0.09 -5.36 11.03
N SER A 99 -0.92 -5.27 11.90
CA SER A 99 -0.86 -5.51 13.34
C SER A 99 -1.29 -6.93 13.70
N LYS A 100 -1.15 -7.32 14.96
CA LYS A 100 -1.38 -8.70 15.45
C LYS A 100 -2.73 -9.31 15.04
N ASN A 101 -3.78 -8.50 14.91
CA ASN A 101 -5.14 -8.99 14.66
C ASN A 101 -5.64 -8.66 13.24
N THR A 102 -4.78 -8.21 12.33
CA THR A 102 -5.22 -7.72 11.00
C THR A 102 -5.90 -8.80 10.18
N SER A 103 -5.43 -10.05 10.23
CA SER A 103 -6.07 -11.18 9.54
C SER A 103 -7.47 -11.48 10.09
N LEU A 104 -7.64 -11.44 11.41
CA LEU A 104 -8.94 -11.64 12.06
C LEU A 104 -9.92 -10.50 11.76
N ASP A 105 -9.45 -9.24 11.78
CA ASP A 105 -10.24 -8.07 11.41
C ASP A 105 -10.66 -8.12 9.93
N LEU A 106 -9.79 -8.67 9.06
CA LEU A 106 -10.09 -8.91 7.66
C LEU A 106 -11.16 -9.99 7.49
N ASP A 107 -11.04 -11.12 8.19
CA ASP A 107 -12.01 -12.21 8.14
C ASP A 107 -13.41 -11.74 8.55
N SER A 108 -13.52 -10.98 9.66
CA SER A 108 -14.77 -10.37 10.08
C SER A 108 -15.34 -9.41 9.01
N SER A 109 -14.49 -8.56 8.45
CA SER A 109 -14.90 -7.59 7.41
C SER A 109 -15.36 -8.29 6.12
N LEU A 110 -14.71 -9.37 5.72
CA LEU A 110 -15.09 -10.17 4.56
C LEU A 110 -16.42 -10.90 4.81
N SER A 111 -16.62 -11.48 6.01
CA SER A 111 -17.89 -12.14 6.38
C SER A 111 -19.06 -11.18 6.29
N GLU A 112 -18.94 -10.01 6.92
CA GLU A 112 -19.98 -8.99 6.90
C GLU A 112 -20.30 -8.49 5.49
N LEU A 113 -19.28 -8.24 4.65
CA LEU A 113 -19.48 -7.85 3.26
C LEU A 113 -20.10 -8.96 2.41
N ASN A 114 -19.79 -10.24 2.70
CA ASN A 114 -20.40 -11.39 2.05
C ASN A 114 -21.90 -11.48 2.37
N GLU A 115 -22.26 -11.28 3.63
CA GLU A 115 -23.67 -11.22 4.06
C GLU A 115 -24.42 -10.06 3.38
N GLU A 116 -23.70 -8.96 3.10
CA GLU A 116 -24.22 -7.83 2.33
C GLU A 116 -24.32 -8.10 0.82
N GLY A 117 -23.85 -9.27 0.33
CA GLY A 117 -23.99 -9.74 -1.05
C GLY A 117 -22.99 -9.17 -2.03
N ILE A 118 -21.76 -8.84 -1.60
CA ILE A 118 -20.71 -8.42 -2.52
C ILE A 118 -20.28 -9.58 -3.45
N THR A 119 -19.85 -9.24 -4.64
CA THR A 119 -19.29 -10.18 -5.62
C THR A 119 -17.96 -9.72 -6.19
N LYS A 120 -17.44 -8.61 -5.75
CA LYS A 120 -16.20 -7.96 -6.21
C LYS A 120 -15.56 -7.24 -5.03
N LEU A 121 -14.23 -7.12 -5.02
CA LEU A 121 -13.51 -6.54 -3.90
C LEU A 121 -12.42 -5.56 -4.35
N ILE A 122 -12.32 -4.45 -3.63
CA ILE A 122 -11.18 -3.54 -3.67
C ILE A 122 -10.45 -3.65 -2.33
N LEU A 123 -9.16 -4.00 -2.37
CA LEU A 123 -8.27 -4.02 -1.21
C LEU A 123 -7.35 -2.79 -1.29
N ASP A 124 -7.50 -1.84 -0.39
CA ASP A 124 -6.71 -0.61 -0.38
C ASP A 124 -5.53 -0.72 0.60
N LEU A 125 -4.33 -0.75 0.05
CA LEU A 125 -3.05 -0.76 0.77
C LEU A 125 -2.31 0.57 0.66
N ARG A 126 -2.93 1.61 0.12
CA ARG A 126 -2.31 2.94 0.00
C ARG A 126 -2.02 3.54 1.38
N ASN A 127 -0.83 4.13 1.51
CA ASN A 127 -0.31 4.69 2.76
C ASN A 127 -0.19 3.67 3.91
N ASN A 128 -0.08 2.39 3.59
CA ASN A 128 0.17 1.34 4.56
C ASN A 128 1.68 1.02 4.62
N PRO A 129 2.40 1.42 5.68
CA PRO A 129 3.85 1.24 5.79
C PRO A 129 4.28 -0.22 6.01
N GLY A 130 3.32 -1.14 6.08
CA GLY A 130 3.56 -2.55 6.37
C GLY A 130 3.26 -2.92 7.82
N GLY A 131 4.08 -3.80 8.38
CA GLY A 131 3.95 -4.34 9.73
C GLY A 131 4.44 -5.77 9.84
N LEU A 132 3.70 -6.62 10.54
CA LEU A 132 4.10 -8.00 10.83
C LEU A 132 4.06 -8.88 9.57
N LEU A 133 5.16 -9.58 9.30
CA LEU A 133 5.29 -10.50 8.17
C LEU A 133 4.23 -11.61 8.19
N ASN A 134 4.04 -12.25 9.34
CA ASN A 134 3.04 -13.30 9.48
C ASN A 134 1.63 -12.82 9.14
N GLN A 135 1.29 -11.58 9.48
CA GLN A 135 0.00 -11.00 9.12
C GLN A 135 -0.12 -10.71 7.62
N ALA A 136 0.97 -10.34 6.94
CA ALA A 136 0.96 -10.24 5.49
C ALA A 136 0.73 -11.58 4.82
N VAL A 137 1.37 -12.65 5.33
CA VAL A 137 1.19 -14.02 4.85
C VAL A 137 -0.27 -14.46 5.06
N GLU A 138 -0.80 -14.32 6.27
CA GLU A 138 -2.18 -14.70 6.60
C GLU A 138 -3.21 -13.93 5.77
N VAL A 139 -3.04 -12.62 5.59
CA VAL A 139 -3.92 -11.80 4.73
C VAL A 139 -3.86 -12.27 3.29
N THR A 140 -2.67 -12.56 2.76
CA THR A 140 -2.50 -13.06 1.39
C THR A 140 -3.15 -14.43 1.21
N ASP A 141 -3.01 -15.30 2.21
CA ASP A 141 -3.56 -16.65 2.23
C ASP A 141 -5.09 -16.67 2.03
N ARG A 142 -5.83 -15.66 2.55
CA ARG A 142 -7.27 -15.52 2.35
C ARG A 142 -7.71 -15.41 0.89
N PHE A 143 -6.80 -15.04 0.00
CA PHE A 143 -7.08 -14.82 -1.42
C PHE A 143 -6.50 -15.89 -2.34
N LEU A 144 -5.78 -16.87 -1.81
CA LEU A 144 -5.07 -17.89 -2.58
C LEU A 144 -5.62 -19.29 -2.32
N ASN A 145 -5.45 -20.15 -3.30
CA ASN A 145 -5.61 -21.59 -3.10
C ASN A 145 -4.41 -22.12 -2.33
N ARG A 146 -4.55 -23.36 -1.84
CA ARG A 146 -3.51 -24.07 -1.09
C ARG A 146 -2.20 -24.20 -1.89
N GLU A 147 -1.07 -24.19 -1.15
CA GLU A 147 0.28 -24.50 -1.65
C GLU A 147 0.88 -23.46 -2.63
N ASN A 148 0.27 -22.28 -2.75
CA ASN A 148 0.89 -21.19 -3.51
C ASN A 148 2.00 -20.54 -2.68
N LEU A 149 3.16 -20.30 -3.29
CA LEU A 149 4.22 -19.52 -2.67
C LEU A 149 3.75 -18.07 -2.53
N ILE A 150 3.85 -17.51 -1.32
CA ILE A 150 3.48 -16.10 -1.04
C ILE A 150 4.72 -15.23 -1.07
N VAL A 151 5.74 -15.59 -0.32
CA VAL A 151 6.98 -14.84 -0.21
C VAL A 151 8.09 -15.77 0.23
N TYR A 152 9.32 -15.50 -0.17
CA TYR A 152 10.48 -16.15 0.39
C TYR A 152 11.57 -15.14 0.72
N THR A 153 12.47 -15.55 1.61
CA THR A 153 13.62 -14.75 2.00
C THR A 153 14.91 -15.39 1.50
N LYS A 154 15.89 -14.56 1.17
CA LYS A 154 17.27 -14.98 0.96
C LYS A 154 18.19 -14.11 1.80
N GLY A 155 18.95 -14.76 2.67
CA GLY A 155 19.95 -14.16 3.50
C GLY A 155 21.37 -14.51 3.09
N ARG A 156 22.31 -14.23 3.99
CA ARG A 156 23.73 -14.58 3.82
C ARG A 156 24.00 -16.07 4.11
N SER A 157 23.24 -16.66 5.04
CA SER A 157 23.29 -18.08 5.37
C SER A 157 21.98 -18.76 5.03
N ASP A 158 21.99 -20.08 4.84
CA ASP A 158 20.81 -20.86 4.48
C ASP A 158 19.72 -20.83 5.57
N GLU A 159 20.11 -20.69 6.84
CA GLU A 159 19.18 -20.56 7.98
C GLU A 159 18.27 -19.31 7.87
N GLN A 160 18.68 -18.30 7.09
CA GLN A 160 17.89 -17.09 6.85
C GLN A 160 16.96 -17.23 5.64
N ASN A 161 17.01 -18.38 4.95
CA ASN A 161 16.18 -18.68 3.79
C ASN A 161 14.87 -19.31 4.27
N MET A 162 13.80 -18.54 4.25
CA MET A 162 12.45 -18.99 4.63
C MET A 162 11.53 -18.94 3.43
N ARG A 163 10.54 -19.83 3.40
CA ARG A 163 9.48 -19.85 2.40
C ARG A 163 8.13 -19.86 3.12
N PHE A 164 7.23 -19.02 2.64
CA PHE A 164 5.88 -18.91 3.18
C PHE A 164 4.89 -19.24 2.06
N THR A 165 4.03 -20.20 2.31
CA THR A 165 3.03 -20.71 1.36
C THR A 165 1.64 -20.57 1.94
N SER A 166 0.64 -20.57 1.08
CA SER A 166 -0.75 -20.59 1.49
C SER A 166 -1.15 -21.97 2.03
N HIS A 167 -2.00 -22.01 3.06
CA HIS A 167 -2.35 -23.20 3.82
C HIS A 167 -3.83 -23.57 3.73
N ASP A 168 -4.72 -22.59 3.51
CA ASP A 168 -6.14 -22.80 3.69
C ASP A 168 -6.80 -23.59 2.57
N LYS A 169 -7.68 -24.51 3.01
CA LYS A 169 -8.55 -25.29 2.13
C LYS A 169 -9.80 -24.53 1.67
N VAL A 170 -10.07 -23.40 2.30
CA VAL A 170 -11.26 -22.62 1.98
C VAL A 170 -11.03 -22.06 0.59
N ALA A 171 -11.96 -22.35 -0.30
CA ALA A 171 -12.06 -21.62 -1.54
C ALA A 171 -12.00 -20.15 -1.16
N GLY A 172 -10.80 -19.58 -1.30
CA GLY A 172 -10.55 -18.19 -0.95
C GLY A 172 -11.55 -17.33 -1.68
N VAL A 173 -11.73 -16.13 -1.21
CA VAL A 173 -12.61 -15.16 -1.85
C VAL A 173 -12.37 -15.16 -3.37
N SER A 174 -13.29 -15.75 -4.12
CA SER A 174 -13.14 -15.97 -5.58
C SER A 174 -13.53 -14.76 -6.42
N TYR A 175 -13.81 -13.60 -5.77
CA TYR A 175 -14.20 -12.38 -6.47
C TYR A 175 -13.08 -11.82 -7.34
N PRO A 176 -13.43 -11.09 -8.41
CA PRO A 176 -12.51 -10.12 -8.99
C PRO A 176 -11.94 -9.20 -7.91
N LEU A 177 -10.62 -9.06 -7.87
CA LEU A 177 -9.89 -8.31 -6.85
C LEU A 177 -9.01 -7.25 -7.50
N ILE A 178 -9.19 -6.00 -7.07
CA ILE A 178 -8.27 -4.90 -7.37
C ILE A 178 -7.57 -4.49 -6.08
N ILE A 179 -6.26 -4.31 -6.14
CA ILE A 179 -5.46 -3.80 -5.02
C ILE A 179 -4.99 -2.40 -5.36
N LEU A 180 -5.34 -1.43 -4.50
CA LEU A 180 -4.84 -0.06 -4.60
C LEU A 180 -3.53 0.09 -3.85
N VAL A 181 -2.52 0.65 -4.51
CA VAL A 181 -1.19 0.90 -3.94
C VAL A 181 -0.67 2.30 -4.26
N ASN A 182 0.30 2.78 -3.48
CA ASN A 182 1.03 4.01 -3.77
C ASN A 182 2.42 3.98 -3.14
N GLY A 183 3.20 5.06 -3.30
CA GLY A 183 4.53 5.20 -2.69
C GLY A 183 4.57 5.12 -1.15
N GLY A 184 3.43 5.18 -0.47
CA GLY A 184 3.31 4.90 0.96
C GLY A 184 3.03 3.44 1.30
N SER A 185 2.83 2.57 0.32
CA SER A 185 2.69 1.12 0.48
C SER A 185 4.07 0.48 0.59
N ALA A 186 4.42 -0.11 1.75
CA ALA A 186 5.76 -0.62 2.01
C ALA A 186 5.77 -1.98 2.71
N SER A 187 6.87 -2.74 2.55
CA SER A 187 7.16 -3.97 3.32
C SER A 187 6.04 -5.02 3.22
N ALA A 188 5.30 -5.31 4.29
CA ALA A 188 4.19 -6.25 4.32
C ALA A 188 3.13 -5.97 3.23
N SER A 189 2.84 -4.69 2.93
CA SER A 189 1.94 -4.30 1.84
C SER A 189 2.47 -4.73 0.48
N GLU A 190 3.77 -4.66 0.29
CA GLU A 190 4.44 -5.06 -0.95
C GLU A 190 4.49 -6.58 -1.11
N ILE A 191 4.56 -7.31 0.00
CA ILE A 191 4.43 -8.78 0.00
C ILE A 191 3.03 -9.18 -0.49
N VAL A 192 1.97 -8.60 0.08
CA VAL A 192 0.58 -8.88 -0.32
C VAL A 192 0.35 -8.53 -1.80
N ALA A 193 0.68 -7.30 -2.20
CA ALA A 193 0.48 -6.85 -3.58
C ALA A 193 1.30 -7.68 -4.57
N GLY A 194 2.58 -7.91 -4.30
CA GLY A 194 3.49 -8.65 -5.18
C GLY A 194 3.11 -10.11 -5.33
N ALA A 195 2.71 -10.77 -4.24
CA ALA A 195 2.26 -12.17 -4.30
C ALA A 195 0.98 -12.33 -5.13
N LEU A 196 -0.02 -11.48 -4.87
CA LEU A 196 -1.30 -11.56 -5.57
C LEU A 196 -1.21 -11.13 -7.04
N GLN A 197 -0.26 -10.24 -7.38
CA GLN A 197 0.09 -9.89 -8.73
C GLN A 197 0.76 -11.05 -9.47
N ASP A 198 1.85 -11.60 -8.93
CA ASP A 198 2.62 -12.69 -9.54
C ASP A 198 1.78 -13.94 -9.79
N LEU A 199 0.81 -14.20 -8.92
CA LEU A 199 -0.12 -15.34 -9.05
C LEU A 199 -1.36 -15.01 -9.89
N ASN A 200 -1.41 -13.85 -10.54
CA ASN A 200 -2.54 -13.39 -11.36
C ASN A 200 -3.88 -13.42 -10.61
N ARG A 201 -3.83 -13.22 -9.27
CA ARG A 201 -5.02 -13.24 -8.42
C ARG A 201 -5.70 -11.88 -8.32
N ALA A 202 -4.92 -10.80 -8.44
CA ALA A 202 -5.41 -9.43 -8.36
C ALA A 202 -4.78 -8.55 -9.43
N VAL A 203 -5.50 -7.50 -9.81
CA VAL A 203 -4.95 -6.38 -10.60
C VAL A 203 -4.47 -5.30 -9.63
N ILE A 204 -3.23 -4.86 -9.80
CA ILE A 204 -2.63 -3.81 -8.98
C ILE A 204 -2.81 -2.47 -9.67
N LEU A 205 -3.42 -1.50 -8.98
CA LEU A 205 -3.75 -0.19 -9.51
C LEU A 205 -3.20 0.92 -8.61
N GLY A 206 -2.63 1.96 -9.19
CA GLY A 206 -2.14 3.14 -8.46
C GLY A 206 -0.78 3.62 -8.92
N THR A 207 0.12 3.93 -7.99
CA THR A 207 1.50 4.33 -8.28
C THR A 207 2.50 3.34 -7.68
N PRO A 208 3.74 3.27 -8.20
CA PRO A 208 4.76 2.35 -7.69
C PRO A 208 4.92 2.44 -6.17
N THR A 209 5.09 1.29 -5.52
CA THR A 209 5.25 1.20 -4.07
C THR A 209 6.63 1.64 -3.60
N PHE A 210 6.85 1.68 -2.29
CA PHE A 210 8.05 2.25 -1.67
C PHE A 210 9.35 1.52 -2.03
N GLY A 211 9.35 0.18 -1.97
CA GLY A 211 10.53 -0.65 -2.26
C GLY A 211 11.31 -1.09 -1.02
N LYS A 212 10.62 -1.36 0.10
CA LYS A 212 11.24 -1.88 1.33
C LYS A 212 11.19 -3.40 1.37
N GLY A 213 12.23 -4.05 0.85
CA GLY A 213 12.36 -5.52 0.79
C GLY A 213 13.35 -6.12 1.78
N SER A 214 13.78 -5.39 2.82
CA SER A 214 14.73 -5.88 3.81
C SER A 214 14.05 -6.57 4.99
N VAL A 215 14.58 -7.76 5.38
CA VAL A 215 14.21 -8.47 6.61
C VAL A 215 15.09 -7.98 7.75
N GLN A 216 14.48 -7.52 8.83
CA GLN A 216 15.18 -7.08 10.02
C GLN A 216 14.92 -8.04 11.19
N THR A 217 15.99 -8.57 11.76
CA THR A 217 15.94 -9.43 12.95
C THR A 217 16.35 -8.63 14.18
N ILE A 218 15.58 -8.77 15.25
CA ILE A 218 15.89 -8.18 16.55
C ILE A 218 16.58 -9.26 17.39
N ILE A 219 17.82 -9.01 17.77
CA ILE A 219 18.63 -9.92 18.57
C ILE A 219 18.76 -9.30 19.97
N PRO A 220 18.11 -9.88 21.00
CA PRO A 220 18.28 -9.40 22.38
C PRO A 220 19.71 -9.64 22.87
N LEU A 221 20.27 -8.68 23.58
CA LEU A 221 21.59 -8.74 24.18
C LEU A 221 21.48 -8.96 25.70
N SER A 222 22.58 -9.43 26.31
CA SER A 222 22.62 -9.81 27.74
C SER A 222 22.43 -8.62 28.70
N ASP A 223 22.67 -7.42 28.24
CA ASP A 223 22.50 -6.16 29.02
C ASP A 223 21.08 -5.58 28.98
N GLY A 224 20.12 -6.32 28.35
CA GLY A 224 18.74 -5.88 28.14
C GLY A 224 18.52 -4.96 26.94
N SER A 225 19.59 -4.59 26.23
CA SER A 225 19.47 -3.92 24.93
C SER A 225 19.16 -4.91 23.82
N ALA A 226 18.89 -4.41 22.61
CA ALA A 226 18.65 -5.26 21.46
C ALA A 226 19.32 -4.70 20.20
N LEU A 227 19.91 -5.58 19.40
CA LEU A 227 20.48 -5.25 18.12
C LEU A 227 19.50 -5.55 16.99
N ARG A 228 19.21 -4.56 16.15
CA ARG A 228 18.37 -4.73 14.96
C ARG A 228 19.26 -4.77 13.72
N LEU A 229 19.34 -5.96 13.11
CA LEU A 229 20.15 -6.22 11.93
C LEU A 229 19.31 -6.56 10.73
N THR A 230 19.72 -6.11 9.54
CA THR A 230 19.19 -6.61 8.28
C THR A 230 19.89 -7.94 7.96
N THR A 231 19.10 -9.02 7.91
CA THR A 231 19.61 -10.40 7.76
C THR A 231 19.27 -11.01 6.40
N ALA A 232 18.20 -10.57 5.74
CA ALA A 232 17.75 -11.15 4.48
C ALA A 232 16.99 -10.12 3.63
N ARG A 233 16.62 -10.52 2.42
CA ARG A 233 15.73 -9.77 1.52
C ARG A 233 14.49 -10.59 1.19
N TYR A 234 13.37 -9.90 0.99
CA TYR A 234 12.12 -10.48 0.51
C TYR A 234 12.10 -10.58 -1.02
N TYR A 235 11.56 -11.70 -1.50
CA TYR A 235 11.32 -11.99 -2.90
C TYR A 235 9.88 -12.40 -3.10
N THR A 236 9.26 -11.92 -4.17
CA THR A 236 7.92 -12.34 -4.58
C THR A 236 7.96 -13.76 -5.16
N PRO A 237 6.81 -14.43 -5.37
CA PRO A 237 6.76 -15.78 -5.94
C PRO A 237 7.53 -15.94 -7.25
N SER A 238 7.49 -14.94 -8.13
CA SER A 238 8.22 -14.95 -9.42
C SER A 238 9.72 -14.68 -9.28
N GLY A 239 10.21 -14.38 -8.08
CA GLY A 239 11.63 -14.10 -7.83
C GLY A 239 12.02 -12.63 -7.93
N ARG A 240 11.08 -11.72 -8.06
CA ARG A 240 11.37 -10.27 -8.07
C ARG A 240 11.83 -9.81 -6.70
N VAL A 241 12.87 -8.97 -6.69
CA VAL A 241 13.39 -8.34 -5.46
C VAL A 241 12.54 -7.13 -5.13
N ILE A 242 11.93 -7.11 -3.95
CA ILE A 242 11.14 -5.95 -3.49
C ILE A 242 12.05 -4.77 -3.17
N GLN A 243 13.27 -5.01 -2.64
CA GLN A 243 14.19 -3.96 -2.22
C GLN A 243 14.53 -3.01 -3.37
N GLU A 244 14.33 -1.70 -3.17
CA GLU A 244 14.47 -0.57 -4.11
C GLU A 244 13.46 -0.57 -5.28
N ASN A 245 13.06 -1.74 -5.79
CA ASN A 245 12.18 -1.84 -6.95
C ASN A 245 10.72 -1.58 -6.60
N GLY A 246 10.29 -2.06 -5.42
CA GLY A 246 8.89 -2.06 -5.04
C GLY A 246 8.05 -2.95 -5.96
N ILE A 247 6.74 -2.77 -5.87
CA ILE A 247 5.77 -3.38 -6.77
C ILE A 247 5.32 -2.32 -7.77
N GLN A 248 5.44 -2.63 -9.06
CA GLN A 248 4.93 -1.79 -10.14
C GLN A 248 3.46 -2.16 -10.37
N PRO A 249 2.53 -1.19 -10.35
CA PRO A 249 1.14 -1.47 -10.66
C PRO A 249 0.95 -1.96 -12.11
N ASP A 250 -0.06 -2.80 -12.32
CA ASP A 250 -0.50 -3.19 -13.67
C ASP A 250 -1.16 -2.00 -14.38
N ILE A 251 -1.86 -1.15 -13.59
CA ILE A 251 -2.50 0.06 -14.10
C ILE A 251 -1.97 1.25 -13.30
N ILE A 252 -1.19 2.10 -13.98
CA ILE A 252 -0.58 3.28 -13.35
C ILE A 252 -1.55 4.46 -13.43
N ILE A 253 -1.98 4.95 -12.28
CA ILE A 253 -2.85 6.13 -12.17
C ILE A 253 -2.29 7.04 -11.07
N ASP A 254 -1.90 8.24 -11.42
CA ASP A 254 -1.51 9.26 -10.46
C ASP A 254 -2.72 9.79 -9.70
N ARG A 255 -2.55 10.08 -8.42
CA ARG A 255 -3.61 10.67 -7.62
C ARG A 255 -3.79 12.14 -7.99
N THR A 256 -4.96 12.49 -8.50
CA THR A 256 -5.31 13.89 -8.77
C THR A 256 -5.69 14.58 -7.45
N PRO A 257 -5.08 15.72 -7.09
CA PRO A 257 -5.50 16.50 -5.92
C PRO A 257 -6.93 17.00 -6.07
N VAL A 258 -7.71 16.99 -4.98
CA VAL A 258 -9.12 17.43 -4.95
C VAL A 258 -9.31 18.87 -5.46
N ASP A 259 -8.30 19.73 -5.26
CA ASP A 259 -8.34 21.14 -5.67
C ASP A 259 -8.28 21.33 -7.21
N GLU A 260 -7.77 20.31 -7.93
CA GLU A 260 -7.70 20.34 -9.41
C GLU A 260 -8.98 19.83 -10.07
N LEU A 261 -9.77 19.00 -9.38
CA LEU A 261 -11.06 18.51 -9.88
C LEU A 261 -12.15 19.59 -9.96
N LYS A 262 -11.92 20.76 -9.32
CA LYS A 262 -12.86 21.90 -9.33
C LYS A 262 -12.55 22.96 -10.38
N LYS A 263 -11.49 22.82 -11.16
CA LYS A 263 -11.10 23.76 -12.22
C LYS A 263 -11.39 23.18 -13.60
N ASP A 264 -12.63 23.02 -13.94
CA ASP A 264 -13.02 22.93 -15.34
C ASP A 264 -12.83 24.31 -16.00
N GLY A 265 -11.92 24.41 -16.96
CA GLY A 265 -11.99 25.45 -17.96
C GLY A 265 -10.75 26.25 -18.34
N LYS A 266 -9.57 26.05 -17.75
CA LYS A 266 -8.33 26.63 -18.34
C LYS A 266 -7.12 25.74 -18.03
N LYS A 267 -6.61 25.06 -19.06
CA LYS A 267 -5.28 24.41 -19.05
C LYS A 267 -4.23 25.52 -19.09
N GLU A 268 -3.69 25.91 -17.94
CA GLU A 268 -2.35 26.49 -17.89
C GLU A 268 -1.36 25.35 -17.69
N GLU A 269 -0.45 25.18 -18.64
CA GLU A 269 0.67 24.24 -18.53
C GLU A 269 1.56 24.68 -17.37
N GLU A 270 1.42 24.03 -16.20
CA GLU A 270 2.39 24.20 -15.12
C GLU A 270 3.75 23.60 -15.50
N PRO A 271 4.88 24.27 -15.15
CA PRO A 271 6.22 23.78 -15.49
C PRO A 271 6.46 22.40 -14.90
N LYS A 272 7.02 21.50 -15.73
CA LYS A 272 7.33 20.10 -15.43
C LYS A 272 8.20 19.86 -14.16
N GLU A 273 8.78 20.89 -13.59
CA GLU A 273 9.58 20.84 -12.36
C GLU A 273 8.75 20.69 -11.07
N LYS A 274 7.54 21.28 -11.01
CA LYS A 274 6.66 21.16 -9.82
C LYS A 274 6.03 19.77 -9.68
N THR A 275 5.86 19.05 -10.77
CA THR A 275 5.32 17.68 -10.75
C THR A 275 6.32 16.67 -10.17
N ARG A 276 7.64 16.96 -10.24
CA ARG A 276 8.69 16.11 -9.66
C ARG A 276 8.73 16.12 -8.12
N LEU A 277 8.30 17.20 -7.48
CA LEU A 277 8.31 17.36 -6.02
C LEU A 277 7.17 16.62 -5.29
N ARG A 278 6.15 16.15 -6.02
CA ARG A 278 5.04 15.34 -5.45
C ARG A 278 5.29 13.84 -5.45
N ARG A 279 6.48 13.38 -5.87
CA ARG A 279 6.85 11.96 -5.83
C ARG A 279 7.03 11.51 -4.39
N PHE A 280 6.30 10.50 -3.96
CA PHE A 280 6.60 9.81 -2.71
C PHE A 280 8.06 9.36 -2.72
N LEU A 281 8.79 9.64 -1.63
CA LEU A 281 10.14 9.11 -1.42
C LEU A 281 10.07 7.58 -1.46
N ARG A 282 10.89 6.98 -2.29
CA ARG A 282 11.05 5.53 -2.40
C ARG A 282 12.31 5.10 -1.64
N GLU A 283 12.42 3.82 -1.30
CA GLU A 283 13.59 3.27 -0.62
C GLU A 283 14.90 3.64 -1.34
N LYS A 284 14.92 3.59 -2.69
CA LYS A 284 16.07 3.98 -3.51
C LYS A 284 16.49 5.45 -3.41
N ASP A 285 15.58 6.33 -2.95
CA ASP A 285 15.82 7.77 -2.82
C ASP A 285 16.46 8.12 -1.46
N LEU A 286 16.60 7.15 -0.55
CA LEU A 286 17.22 7.30 0.75
C LEU A 286 18.76 7.21 0.64
N LYS A 287 19.49 8.09 1.33
CA LYS A 287 20.97 8.15 1.29
C LYS A 287 21.69 6.89 1.80
N LYS A 288 21.02 6.08 2.64
CA LYS A 288 21.55 4.82 3.20
C LYS A 288 20.53 3.71 2.97
N HIS A 289 20.53 3.11 1.79
CA HIS A 289 19.67 1.99 1.42
C HIS A 289 20.50 0.80 0.92
N LEU A 290 19.90 -0.39 0.94
CA LEU A 290 20.48 -1.60 0.38
C LEU A 290 20.19 -1.66 -1.12
N LYS A 291 21.22 -1.75 -1.96
CA LYS A 291 21.03 -1.85 -3.41
C LYS A 291 20.34 -3.15 -3.81
N GLY A 292 19.28 -3.04 -4.60
CA GLY A 292 18.64 -4.15 -5.29
C GLY A 292 19.52 -4.68 -6.42
N LYS A 293 19.56 -5.99 -6.65
CA LYS A 293 20.14 -6.55 -7.88
C LYS A 293 19.06 -6.58 -8.95
N THR A 294 19.31 -5.90 -10.06
CA THR A 294 18.44 -5.95 -11.24
C THR A 294 18.58 -7.31 -11.90
N SER A 295 17.49 -8.04 -12.04
CA SER A 295 17.40 -9.11 -13.03
C SER A 295 16.09 -8.93 -13.78
N ILE A 296 16.23 -8.92 -15.10
CA ILE A 296 15.26 -9.06 -16.18
C ILE A 296 14.86 -7.75 -16.86
N GLY A 297 15.14 -7.79 -18.14
CA GLY A 297 15.01 -6.95 -19.26
C GLY A 297 13.75 -6.10 -19.39
N ASP A 298 13.98 -4.94 -19.96
CA ASP A 298 12.96 -4.00 -20.41
C ASP A 298 12.05 -4.66 -21.47
N VAL A 299 10.77 -4.68 -21.20
CA VAL A 299 9.74 -4.94 -22.20
C VAL A 299 9.08 -3.60 -22.52
N GLU A 300 9.25 -3.18 -23.75
CA GLU A 300 8.65 -1.98 -24.33
C GLU A 300 7.13 -2.04 -24.28
N GLN A 301 6.51 -0.95 -23.81
CA GLN A 301 5.06 -0.75 -23.84
C GLN A 301 4.65 -0.03 -25.13
N GLU A 302 3.95 -0.72 -26.01
CA GLU A 302 3.13 -0.09 -27.04
C GLU A 302 1.64 -0.14 -26.68
N SER A 303 1.05 1.05 -26.70
CA SER A 303 -0.35 1.43 -27.00
C SER A 303 -1.54 0.80 -26.28
N GLU A 304 -2.12 1.58 -25.37
CA GLU A 304 -3.50 1.44 -24.91
C GLU A 304 -4.21 2.80 -24.89
N LYS A 305 -4.66 3.28 -26.04
CA LYS A 305 -5.45 4.51 -26.13
C LYS A 305 -6.92 4.34 -26.48
N GLU A 306 -7.40 3.15 -26.76
CA GLU A 306 -8.72 2.94 -27.39
C GLU A 306 -9.84 2.41 -26.47
N PHE A 307 -9.57 2.11 -25.17
CA PHE A 307 -10.57 1.46 -24.29
C PHE A 307 -11.28 2.37 -23.29
N VAL A 308 -11.11 3.69 -23.36
CA VAL A 308 -11.58 4.61 -22.29
C VAL A 308 -13.01 5.14 -22.54
N GLU A 309 -13.53 5.12 -23.75
CA GLU A 309 -14.79 5.83 -24.06
C GLU A 309 -16.10 5.05 -23.76
N GLU A 310 -16.09 3.73 -23.70
CA GLU A 310 -17.32 2.94 -23.52
C GLU A 310 -17.74 2.67 -22.06
N ALA A 311 -16.86 2.95 -21.09
CA ALA A 311 -17.12 2.74 -19.67
C ALA A 311 -17.82 3.92 -18.95
N ALA A 312 -17.99 5.03 -19.63
CA ALA A 312 -18.49 6.28 -19.01
C ALA A 312 -20.02 6.33 -18.82
N GLU A 313 -20.78 5.53 -19.54
CA GLU A 313 -22.25 5.68 -19.62
C GLU A 313 -23.07 4.89 -18.56
N VAL A 314 -22.44 4.06 -17.73
CA VAL A 314 -23.14 3.22 -16.71
C VAL A 314 -22.99 3.78 -15.27
N ALA A 315 -22.40 4.93 -15.08
CA ALA A 315 -22.06 5.48 -13.76
C ALA A 315 -23.12 6.36 -13.11
N GLU A 316 -24.35 6.40 -13.57
CA GLU A 316 -25.40 7.21 -12.93
C GLU A 316 -26.06 6.50 -11.74
N ASN A 317 -26.01 7.20 -10.61
CA ASN A 317 -26.74 7.06 -9.34
C ASN A 317 -26.11 6.16 -8.25
N ILE A 318 -25.44 6.79 -7.44
CA ILE A 318 -25.05 6.81 -6.01
C ILE A 318 -23.55 7.13 -5.94
N ILE A 319 -23.24 8.38 -6.18
CA ILE A 319 -21.89 8.91 -6.01
C ILE A 319 -21.69 9.16 -4.51
N ASN A 320 -20.89 8.31 -3.88
CA ASN A 320 -20.42 8.53 -2.52
C ASN A 320 -19.39 9.68 -2.57
N GLU A 321 -19.44 10.65 -1.65
CA GLU A 321 -18.50 11.78 -1.63
C GLU A 321 -17.03 11.38 -1.67
N ASP A 322 -16.68 10.22 -1.10
CA ASP A 322 -15.33 9.67 -1.15
C ASP A 322 -14.88 9.32 -2.57
N LEU A 323 -15.80 8.83 -3.43
CA LEU A 323 -15.52 8.54 -4.83
C LEU A 323 -15.23 9.81 -5.63
N LEU A 324 -15.96 10.91 -5.36
CA LEU A 324 -15.74 12.19 -6.06
C LEU A 324 -14.36 12.79 -5.81
N LYS A 325 -13.69 12.38 -4.75
CA LYS A 325 -12.40 12.94 -4.31
C LYS A 325 -11.19 12.02 -4.60
N ASP A 326 -11.42 10.81 -5.13
CA ASP A 326 -10.38 9.79 -5.31
C ASP A 326 -10.49 9.12 -6.69
N ASN A 327 -9.75 9.66 -7.66
CA ASN A 327 -9.73 9.16 -9.04
C ASN A 327 -9.24 7.71 -9.16
N GLN A 328 -8.32 7.25 -8.32
CA GLN A 328 -7.84 5.87 -8.32
C GLN A 328 -8.95 4.91 -7.85
N LEU A 329 -9.69 5.30 -6.80
CA LEU A 329 -10.83 4.52 -6.32
C LEU A 329 -11.98 4.52 -7.35
N GLN A 330 -12.27 5.66 -8.00
CA GLN A 330 -13.24 5.75 -9.09
C GLN A 330 -12.91 4.77 -10.21
N GLN A 331 -11.64 4.73 -10.63
CA GLN A 331 -11.21 3.83 -11.69
C GLN A 331 -11.33 2.36 -11.27
N ALA A 332 -10.97 2.00 -10.04
CA ALA A 332 -11.13 0.65 -9.53
C ALA A 332 -12.62 0.21 -9.51
N VAL A 333 -13.52 1.09 -9.06
CA VAL A 333 -14.97 0.85 -9.09
C VAL A 333 -15.48 0.70 -10.52
N SER A 334 -15.01 1.52 -11.46
CA SER A 334 -15.39 1.46 -12.87
C SER A 334 -14.96 0.15 -13.53
N LEU A 335 -13.72 -0.26 -13.35
CA LEU A 335 -13.17 -1.53 -13.84
C LEU A 335 -13.96 -2.73 -13.29
N LEU A 336 -14.21 -2.77 -11.99
CA LEU A 336 -15.00 -3.84 -11.40
C LEU A 336 -16.46 -3.82 -11.87
N SER A 337 -17.03 -2.66 -12.13
CA SER A 337 -18.39 -2.55 -12.67
C SER A 337 -18.48 -3.15 -14.09
N GLY A 338 -17.48 -2.92 -14.94
CA GLY A 338 -17.37 -3.49 -16.29
C GLY A 338 -16.91 -4.95 -16.35
N TRP A 339 -16.51 -5.57 -15.23
CA TRP A 339 -15.85 -6.88 -15.19
C TRP A 339 -16.62 -8.00 -15.89
N GLY A 340 -17.95 -8.02 -15.74
CA GLY A 340 -18.80 -9.02 -16.40
C GLY A 340 -18.75 -8.97 -17.92
N GLY A 341 -18.68 -7.77 -18.50
CA GLY A 341 -18.51 -7.55 -19.94
C GLY A 341 -17.12 -7.98 -20.41
N MET A 342 -16.07 -7.53 -19.71
CA MET A 342 -14.68 -7.91 -20.02
C MET A 342 -14.48 -9.42 -19.99
N LYS A 343 -15.00 -10.12 -18.97
CA LYS A 343 -14.92 -11.59 -18.88
C LYS A 343 -15.55 -12.30 -20.06
N LYS A 344 -16.65 -11.77 -20.61
CA LYS A 344 -17.29 -12.32 -21.83
C LYS A 344 -16.41 -12.11 -23.06
N MET A 345 -15.81 -10.93 -23.19
CA MET A 345 -14.90 -10.63 -24.31
C MET A 345 -13.66 -11.52 -24.29
N PHE A 346 -13.01 -11.69 -23.12
CA PHE A 346 -11.83 -12.55 -22.98
C PHE A 346 -12.13 -14.05 -23.17
N LYS A 347 -13.34 -14.53 -22.85
CA LYS A 347 -13.74 -15.91 -23.17
C LYS A 347 -13.85 -16.17 -24.68
N ASN A 348 -14.13 -15.15 -25.45
CA ASN A 348 -14.24 -15.24 -26.90
C ASN A 348 -12.89 -15.10 -27.64
N LEU A 349 -11.89 -14.53 -26.96
CA LEU A 349 -10.50 -14.55 -27.39
C LEU A 349 -9.89 -15.86 -26.88
N GLN A 350 -9.84 -16.90 -27.72
CA GLN A 350 -9.13 -18.14 -27.41
C GLN A 350 -7.65 -17.83 -27.23
N VAL A 351 -7.25 -17.54 -26.00
CA VAL A 351 -5.85 -17.57 -25.62
C VAL A 351 -5.44 -19.03 -25.52
N PRO A 352 -4.45 -19.51 -26.32
CA PRO A 352 -3.99 -20.89 -26.23
C PRO A 352 -3.53 -21.17 -24.81
N THR A 353 -4.12 -22.16 -24.14
CA THR A 353 -3.61 -22.67 -22.87
C THR A 353 -2.20 -23.22 -23.11
N PRO A 354 -1.19 -22.87 -22.29
CA PRO A 354 0.12 -23.48 -22.39
C PRO A 354 -0.02 -24.99 -22.23
N ASN A 355 0.53 -25.70 -23.18
CA ASN A 355 0.47 -27.15 -23.28
C ASN A 355 1.27 -27.78 -22.11
N THR A 356 0.58 -28.27 -21.09
CA THR A 356 1.17 -29.04 -19.96
C THR A 356 1.40 -30.48 -20.40
N ASN A 357 2.27 -30.70 -21.38
CA ASN A 357 2.80 -32.03 -21.68
C ASN A 357 4.29 -31.91 -22.09
N SER A 358 5.16 -31.79 -21.10
CA SER A 358 6.55 -32.26 -21.21
C SER A 358 6.81 -33.25 -20.08
N GLN A 359 6.44 -34.50 -20.34
CA GLN A 359 7.01 -35.64 -19.63
C GLN A 359 8.52 -35.62 -19.92
N ILE A 360 9.30 -35.21 -18.93
CA ILE A 360 10.74 -35.45 -18.94
C ILE A 360 10.92 -36.89 -18.49
N SER A 361 11.16 -37.76 -19.48
CA SER A 361 11.65 -39.13 -19.28
C SER A 361 13.04 -39.05 -18.65
N MET A 362 13.17 -39.52 -17.42
CA MET A 362 14.47 -39.84 -16.84
C MET A 362 15.04 -41.09 -17.54
N LYS A 363 16.22 -40.96 -18.08
CA LYS A 363 17.20 -41.99 -18.23
C LYS A 363 18.50 -41.55 -17.59
#